data_bd26e8bd31c9f22a6434788a0582c320
#
_entry.id   bd26e8bd31c9f22a6434788a0582c320
#
_cell.length_a   1.000
_cell.length_b   1.000
_cell.length_c   1.000
_cell.angle_alpha   90.00
_cell.angle_beta   90.00
_cell.angle_gamma   90.00
#
_symmetry.space_group_name_H-M   'P 1'
#
loop_
_entity.id
_entity.type
_entity.pdbx_description
1 polymer ?
#
loop_
_entity_poly.entity_id
_entity_poly.type
_entity_poly.pdbx_seq_one_letter_code
_entity_poly.pdbx_strand_id
1 'polypeptide(L)'
;MTDVPYGRGGSPLQNLIVRGHRDTMMTALRMTNELDAGPVYMKRHLSLEGGSAEEIYIRAGMLSMEMVVSLVNDEPDPVVQEGEVTHFVRRTPQQSELPVEDMSLESVFDFIRMLDADGYPRAFKTIGGLKLEFSRSALREGKVEASVAISIDGENDNAND
;
A
#
# COMPACT_ATOMS: atom_id res chain seq x y z
N MET A 1 -8.71 -1.35 3.69
CA MET A 1 -7.44 -2.02 4.09
C MET A 1 -6.76 -1.18 5.17
N THR A 2 -7.46 -0.88 6.25
CA THR A 2 -6.97 -0.19 7.44
C THR A 2 -7.84 -0.55 8.62
N ASP A 3 -7.35 -0.33 9.82
CA ASP A 3 -8.09 -0.52 11.07
C ASP A 3 -8.90 0.75 11.42
N VAL A 4 -9.91 1.05 10.60
CA VAL A 4 -10.70 2.27 10.81
C VAL A 4 -11.27 2.35 12.24
N PRO A 5 -11.27 3.56 12.82
CA PRO A 5 -11.13 4.89 12.24
C PRO A 5 -9.70 5.34 11.92
N TYR A 6 -8.67 4.54 12.25
CA TYR A 6 -7.30 4.81 11.83
C TYR A 6 -7.11 4.52 10.33
N GLY A 7 -6.63 5.51 9.58
CA GLY A 7 -6.25 5.36 8.18
C GLY A 7 -7.42 5.42 7.19
N ARG A 8 -8.45 6.24 7.45
CA ARG A 8 -9.46 6.57 6.43
C ARG A 8 -8.81 7.31 5.27
N GLY A 9 -9.18 7.00 4.02
CA GLY A 9 -8.76 7.74 2.84
C GLY A 9 -7.88 6.98 1.86
N GLY A 10 -6.91 7.68 1.23
CA GLY A 10 -6.19 7.20 0.06
C GLY A 10 -4.89 6.45 0.34
N SER A 11 -4.47 5.61 -0.62
CA SER A 11 -3.20 4.86 -0.59
C SER A 11 -2.93 4.14 0.74
N PRO A 12 -3.89 3.33 1.24
CA PRO A 12 -3.80 2.76 2.59
C PRO A 12 -2.56 1.90 2.80
N LEU A 13 -2.24 1.00 1.88
CA LEU A 13 -1.08 0.11 1.99
C LEU A 13 0.23 0.89 2.11
N GLN A 14 0.44 1.85 1.19
CA GLN A 14 1.66 2.64 1.14
C GLN A 14 1.80 3.52 2.39
N ASN A 15 0.70 4.13 2.84
CA ASN A 15 0.69 4.93 4.05
C ASN A 15 0.98 4.10 5.31
N LEU A 16 0.53 2.85 5.38
CA LEU A 16 0.84 1.94 6.48
C LEU A 16 2.32 1.55 6.48
N ILE A 17 2.85 1.10 5.34
CA ILE A 17 4.25 0.63 5.24
C ILE A 17 5.23 1.77 5.54
N VAL A 18 5.03 2.98 4.99
CA VAL A 18 5.88 4.14 5.27
C VAL A 18 5.89 4.51 6.76
N ARG A 19 4.81 4.24 7.49
CA ARG A 19 4.72 4.44 8.94
C ARG A 19 5.26 3.28 9.76
N GLY A 20 5.82 2.25 9.12
CA GLY A 20 6.44 1.11 9.77
C GLY A 20 5.47 0.05 10.28
N HIS A 21 4.21 0.07 9.86
CA HIS A 21 3.25 -0.98 10.21
C HIS A 21 3.65 -2.30 9.56
N ARG A 22 3.62 -3.38 10.35
CA ARG A 22 3.91 -4.76 9.91
C ARG A 22 2.63 -5.56 9.67
N ASP A 23 1.53 -5.07 10.17
CA ASP A 23 0.20 -5.65 10.03
C ASP A 23 -0.88 -4.56 10.06
N THR A 24 -2.10 -4.94 9.71
CA THR A 24 -3.28 -4.08 9.77
C THR A 24 -4.54 -4.93 9.87
N MET A 25 -5.70 -4.26 9.91
CA MET A 25 -6.99 -4.92 9.77
C MET A 25 -7.56 -4.69 8.37
N MET A 26 -8.06 -5.74 7.77
CA MET A 26 -9.00 -5.63 6.67
C MET A 26 -10.37 -5.37 7.25
N THR A 27 -10.98 -4.24 6.92
CA THR A 27 -12.27 -3.83 7.49
C THR A 27 -13.37 -3.84 6.43
N ALA A 28 -14.46 -4.54 6.70
CA ALA A 28 -15.70 -4.44 5.97
C ALA A 28 -16.63 -3.46 6.66
N LEU A 29 -17.08 -2.44 5.96
CA LEU A 29 -17.92 -1.38 6.51
C LEU A 29 -19.10 -1.07 5.59
N ARG A 30 -20.19 -0.52 6.19
CA ARG A 30 -21.31 -0.01 5.42
C ARG A 30 -20.89 1.26 4.67
N MET A 31 -21.23 1.37 3.41
CA MET A 31 -21.01 2.60 2.65
C MET A 31 -21.90 3.73 3.17
N THR A 32 -21.29 4.90 3.30
CA THR A 32 -21.94 6.17 3.67
C THR A 32 -21.45 7.27 2.74
N ASN A 33 -22.00 8.48 2.85
CA ASN A 33 -21.55 9.63 2.05
C ASN A 33 -20.14 10.09 2.42
N GLU A 34 -19.71 9.83 3.66
CA GLU A 34 -18.35 10.14 4.11
C GLU A 34 -17.43 8.93 3.87
N LEU A 35 -16.25 9.18 3.29
CA LEU A 35 -15.29 8.15 2.91
C LEU A 35 -14.78 7.40 4.15
N ASP A 36 -14.89 6.07 4.11
CA ASP A 36 -14.42 5.13 5.12
C ASP A 36 -14.98 5.37 6.55
N ALA A 37 -16.08 6.13 6.67
CA ALA A 37 -16.67 6.52 7.96
C ALA A 37 -17.85 5.65 8.41
N GLY A 38 -18.32 4.75 7.57
CA GLY A 38 -19.48 3.92 7.87
C GLY A 38 -19.26 2.94 9.02
N PRO A 39 -20.36 2.44 9.63
CA PRO A 39 -20.26 1.42 10.68
C PRO A 39 -19.66 0.11 10.14
N VAL A 40 -18.94 -0.59 11.02
CA VAL A 40 -18.11 -1.75 10.71
C VAL A 40 -18.91 -3.03 10.90
N TYR A 41 -18.95 -3.89 9.88
CA TYR A 41 -19.52 -5.24 9.95
C TYR A 41 -18.54 -6.22 10.59
N MET A 42 -17.28 -6.19 10.15
CA MET A 42 -16.22 -7.05 10.69
C MET A 42 -14.83 -6.52 10.37
N LYS A 43 -13.85 -7.03 11.10
CA LYS A 43 -12.42 -6.83 10.85
C LYS A 43 -11.70 -8.17 10.83
N ARG A 44 -10.69 -8.32 9.96
CA ARG A 44 -9.80 -9.47 9.89
C ARG A 44 -8.36 -9.01 9.81
N HIS A 45 -7.47 -9.69 10.49
CA HIS A 45 -6.04 -9.40 10.48
C HIS A 45 -5.44 -9.63 9.09
N LEU A 46 -4.61 -8.68 8.63
CA LEU A 46 -3.83 -8.76 7.38
C LEU A 46 -2.37 -8.45 7.68
N SER A 47 -1.49 -9.40 7.44
CA SER A 47 -0.04 -9.18 7.51
C SER A 47 0.44 -8.36 6.31
N LEU A 48 1.26 -7.33 6.60
CA LEU A 48 1.98 -6.51 5.63
C LEU A 48 3.44 -6.92 5.53
N GLU A 49 3.86 -7.94 6.27
CA GLU A 49 5.23 -8.45 6.24
C GLU A 49 5.51 -9.23 4.95
N GLY A 50 6.74 -9.04 4.47
CA GLY A 50 7.25 -9.74 3.29
C GLY A 50 6.47 -9.44 2.00
N GLY A 51 7.11 -9.67 0.88
CA GLY A 51 6.53 -9.52 -0.43
C GLY A 51 6.36 -8.08 -0.91
N SER A 52 6.01 -7.96 -2.17
CA SER A 52 5.66 -6.71 -2.85
C SER A 52 4.24 -6.25 -2.50
N ALA A 53 3.89 -5.02 -2.91
CA ALA A 53 2.51 -4.53 -2.82
C ALA A 53 1.53 -5.46 -3.56
N GLU A 54 1.93 -6.00 -4.71
CA GLU A 54 1.14 -6.97 -5.49
C GLU A 54 0.80 -8.21 -4.66
N GLU A 55 1.79 -8.82 -4.00
CA GLU A 55 1.59 -10.01 -3.17
C GLU A 55 0.71 -9.71 -1.95
N ILE A 56 0.84 -8.50 -1.36
CA ILE A 56 -0.04 -8.07 -0.27
C ILE A 56 -1.47 -7.87 -0.78
N TYR A 57 -1.67 -7.30 -1.97
CA TYR A 57 -3.00 -7.17 -2.58
C TYR A 57 -3.63 -8.53 -2.90
N ILE A 58 -2.85 -9.52 -3.34
CA ILE A 58 -3.35 -10.89 -3.54
C ILE A 58 -3.83 -11.47 -2.20
N ARG A 59 -3.04 -11.35 -1.11
CA ARG A 59 -3.46 -11.79 0.23
C ARG A 59 -4.72 -11.07 0.71
N ALA A 60 -4.79 -9.76 0.50
CA ALA A 60 -5.96 -8.95 0.84
C ALA A 60 -7.20 -9.36 0.03
N GLY A 61 -7.03 -9.68 -1.25
CA GLY A 61 -8.10 -10.17 -2.11
C GLY A 61 -8.67 -11.50 -1.61
N MET A 62 -7.82 -12.46 -1.27
CA MET A 62 -8.25 -13.75 -0.70
C MET A 62 -9.02 -13.53 0.61
N LEU A 63 -8.48 -12.72 1.52
CA LEU A 63 -9.12 -12.39 2.78
C LEU A 63 -10.47 -11.68 2.58
N SER A 64 -10.57 -10.79 1.58
CA SER A 64 -11.83 -10.12 1.22
C SER A 64 -12.91 -11.11 0.77
N MET A 65 -12.54 -12.13 0.01
CA MET A 65 -13.49 -13.17 -0.42
C MET A 65 -14.02 -13.98 0.79
N GLU A 66 -13.15 -14.35 1.72
CA GLU A 66 -13.55 -15.00 2.98
C GLU A 66 -14.51 -14.11 3.79
N MET A 67 -14.20 -12.82 3.90
CA MET A 67 -15.05 -11.84 4.59
C MET A 67 -16.42 -11.69 3.93
N VAL A 68 -16.49 -11.67 2.60
CA VAL A 68 -17.76 -11.61 1.85
C VAL A 68 -18.61 -12.84 2.15
N VAL A 69 -18.02 -14.04 2.15
CA VAL A 69 -18.74 -15.29 2.50
C VAL A 69 -19.30 -15.23 3.93
N SER A 70 -18.48 -14.76 4.90
CA SER A 70 -18.93 -14.61 6.28
C SER A 70 -20.08 -13.58 6.38
N LEU A 71 -19.98 -12.43 5.69
CA LEU A 71 -21.03 -11.41 5.70
C LEU A 71 -22.37 -11.93 5.16
N VAL A 72 -22.33 -12.73 4.10
CA VAL A 72 -23.54 -13.32 3.49
C VAL A 72 -24.17 -14.37 4.38
N ASN A 73 -23.36 -15.17 5.09
CA ASN A 73 -23.87 -16.27 5.93
C ASN A 73 -24.36 -15.78 7.29
N ASP A 74 -23.66 -14.83 7.89
CA ASP A 74 -23.86 -14.43 9.29
C ASP A 74 -24.74 -13.18 9.42
N GLU A 75 -24.85 -12.37 8.35
CA GLU A 75 -25.59 -11.09 8.30
C GLU A 75 -25.42 -10.24 9.57
N PRO A 76 -24.18 -9.94 10.01
CA PRO A 76 -23.94 -9.24 11.26
C PRO A 76 -24.45 -7.81 11.25
N ASP A 77 -24.94 -7.32 12.36
CA ASP A 77 -25.26 -5.90 12.51
C ASP A 77 -23.97 -5.07 12.58
N PRO A 78 -23.87 -3.98 11.79
CA PRO A 78 -22.69 -3.16 11.78
C PRO A 78 -22.63 -2.23 13.01
N VAL A 79 -21.43 -2.09 13.58
CA VAL A 79 -21.17 -1.29 14.79
C VAL A 79 -20.47 0.01 14.39
N VAL A 80 -20.87 1.12 15.04
CA VAL A 80 -20.25 2.45 14.83
C VAL A 80 -18.76 2.38 15.15
N GLN A 81 -17.94 3.06 14.35
CA GLN A 81 -16.50 3.17 14.59
C GLN A 81 -16.25 3.96 15.88
N GLU A 82 -15.32 3.47 16.71
CA GLU A 82 -14.88 4.13 17.95
C GLU A 82 -13.37 4.36 17.90
N GLY A 83 -12.90 5.44 18.51
CA GLY A 83 -11.50 5.80 18.60
C GLY A 83 -11.12 7.06 17.82
N GLU A 84 -9.83 7.39 17.83
CA GLU A 84 -9.29 8.56 17.14
C GLU A 84 -9.26 8.37 15.63
N VAL A 85 -9.83 9.34 14.90
CA VAL A 85 -9.86 9.34 13.44
C VAL A 85 -8.53 9.83 12.90
N THR A 86 -7.88 9.01 12.08
CA THR A 86 -6.68 9.39 11.32
C THR A 86 -6.97 9.32 9.84
N HIS A 87 -6.61 10.38 9.10
CA HIS A 87 -6.79 10.43 7.65
C HIS A 87 -5.49 10.15 6.90
N PHE A 88 -5.57 9.29 5.88
CA PHE A 88 -4.50 9.05 4.93
C PHE A 88 -4.72 9.85 3.65
N VAL A 89 -3.71 10.63 3.27
CA VAL A 89 -3.71 11.36 2.01
C VAL A 89 -3.32 10.42 0.87
N ARG A 90 -4.03 10.51 -0.26
CA ARG A 90 -3.66 9.78 -1.47
C ARG A 90 -2.29 10.24 -1.96
N ARG A 91 -1.40 9.29 -2.20
CA ARG A 91 -0.06 9.57 -2.73
C ARG A 91 -0.13 9.99 -4.19
N THR A 92 0.80 10.85 -4.58
CA THR A 92 1.00 11.27 -5.98
C THR A 92 2.17 10.50 -6.61
N PRO A 93 2.26 10.39 -7.95
CA PRO A 93 3.38 9.75 -8.63
C PRO A 93 4.75 10.31 -8.24
N GLN A 94 4.86 11.62 -8.01
CA GLN A 94 6.10 12.29 -7.60
C GLN A 94 6.62 11.78 -6.24
N GLN A 95 5.73 11.35 -5.36
CA GLN A 95 6.11 10.76 -4.08
C GLN A 95 6.68 9.33 -4.22
N SER A 96 6.78 8.79 -5.43
CA SER A 96 7.46 7.52 -5.71
C SER A 96 8.95 7.70 -6.01
N GLU A 97 9.45 8.93 -6.04
CA GLU A 97 10.90 9.15 -6.09
C GLU A 97 11.56 8.68 -4.79
N LEU A 98 12.57 7.81 -4.93
CA LEU A 98 13.30 7.24 -3.79
C LEU A 98 14.12 8.33 -3.10
N PRO A 99 13.79 8.71 -1.84
CA PRO A 99 14.67 9.57 -1.06
C PRO A 99 15.93 8.79 -0.72
N VAL A 100 17.11 9.37 -0.98
CA VAL A 100 18.40 8.67 -0.75
C VAL A 100 19.12 9.15 0.51
N GLU A 101 18.60 10.20 1.15
CA GLU A 101 19.18 10.76 2.36
C GLU A 101 18.54 10.10 3.60
N ASP A 102 19.37 9.73 4.57
CA ASP A 102 18.97 9.21 5.89
C ASP A 102 18.07 7.96 5.89
N MET A 103 18.16 7.11 4.85
CA MET A 103 17.40 5.86 4.78
C MET A 103 18.20 4.66 5.32
N SER A 104 17.55 3.83 6.14
CA SER A 104 18.05 2.49 6.44
C SER A 104 17.78 1.53 5.26
N LEU A 105 18.47 0.39 5.24
CA LEU A 105 18.23 -0.65 4.23
C LEU A 105 16.77 -1.18 4.29
N GLU A 106 16.20 -1.28 5.47
CA GLU A 106 14.81 -1.66 5.69
C GLU A 106 13.86 -0.63 5.09
N SER A 107 14.14 0.67 5.27
CA SER A 107 13.33 1.75 4.69
C SER A 107 13.41 1.77 3.16
N VAL A 108 14.58 1.52 2.58
CA VAL A 108 14.74 1.38 1.12
C VAL A 108 13.95 0.18 0.61
N PHE A 109 14.07 -0.97 1.27
CA PHE A 109 13.32 -2.17 0.93
C PHE A 109 11.81 -1.92 0.99
N ASP A 110 11.31 -1.36 2.10
CA ASP A 110 9.89 -1.06 2.30
C ASP A 110 9.38 -0.05 1.27
N PHE A 111 10.19 0.96 0.93
CA PHE A 111 9.82 1.97 -0.08
C PHE A 111 9.66 1.36 -1.47
N ILE A 112 10.57 0.49 -1.89
CA ILE A 112 10.48 -0.16 -3.20
C ILE A 112 9.30 -1.13 -3.22
N ARG A 113 9.19 -2.04 -2.24
CA ARG A 113 8.17 -3.09 -2.25
C ARG A 113 6.74 -2.55 -2.14
N MET A 114 6.52 -1.43 -1.42
CA MET A 114 5.17 -0.85 -1.26
C MET A 114 4.61 -0.25 -2.56
N LEU A 115 5.47 0.02 -3.54
CA LEU A 115 5.15 0.59 -4.84
C LEU A 115 5.19 -0.45 -5.96
N ASP A 116 5.60 -1.69 -5.65
CA ASP A 116 5.76 -2.76 -6.62
C ASP A 116 4.45 -3.56 -6.75
N ALA A 117 3.51 -2.98 -7.48
CA ALA A 117 2.27 -3.61 -7.91
C ALA A 117 1.94 -3.17 -9.34
N ASP A 118 1.17 -3.99 -10.06
CA ASP A 118 0.70 -3.63 -11.37
C ASP A 118 -0.26 -2.41 -11.31
N GLY A 119 -0.14 -1.51 -12.27
CA GLY A 119 -0.93 -0.28 -12.31
C GLY A 119 -0.60 0.77 -11.22
N TYR A 120 0.48 0.57 -10.44
CA TYR A 120 0.92 1.55 -9.45
C TYR A 120 2.28 2.17 -9.87
N PRO A 121 2.49 3.50 -9.67
CA PRO A 121 3.78 4.14 -9.97
C PRO A 121 4.91 3.51 -9.17
N ARG A 122 5.89 2.91 -9.84
CA ARG A 122 7.04 2.26 -9.22
C ARG A 122 7.94 3.26 -8.51
N ALA A 123 8.68 2.77 -7.52
CA ALA A 123 9.77 3.54 -6.94
C ALA A 123 10.79 3.88 -8.03
N PHE A 124 11.22 5.12 -8.10
CA PHE A 124 12.20 5.56 -9.10
C PHE A 124 13.23 6.51 -8.53
N LYS A 125 14.33 6.70 -9.28
CA LYS A 125 15.31 7.76 -9.05
C LYS A 125 15.77 8.30 -10.40
N THR A 126 15.83 9.64 -10.52
CA THR A 126 16.40 10.30 -11.68
C THR A 126 17.87 10.66 -11.42
N ILE A 127 18.76 10.24 -12.29
CA ILE A 127 20.21 10.50 -12.21
C ILE A 127 20.73 10.83 -13.61
N GLY A 128 21.28 12.02 -13.82
CA GLY A 128 21.94 12.40 -15.08
C GLY A 128 21.05 12.33 -16.33
N GLY A 129 19.75 12.58 -16.20
CA GLY A 129 18.79 12.48 -17.29
C GLY A 129 18.29 11.05 -17.55
N LEU A 130 18.62 10.10 -16.69
CA LEU A 130 18.10 8.74 -16.72
C LEU A 130 17.12 8.54 -15.58
N LYS A 131 15.97 7.89 -15.86
CA LYS A 131 15.02 7.41 -14.87
C LYS A 131 15.29 5.94 -14.60
N LEU A 132 15.55 5.61 -13.32
CA LEU A 132 15.77 4.27 -12.83
C LEU A 132 14.53 3.84 -12.04
N GLU A 133 13.78 2.87 -12.53
CA GLU A 133 12.58 2.35 -11.85
C GLU A 133 12.91 1.01 -11.19
N PHE A 134 12.58 0.90 -9.90
CA PHE A 134 12.91 -0.24 -9.06
C PHE A 134 11.72 -1.16 -8.85
N SER A 135 11.97 -2.48 -8.85
CA SER A 135 10.97 -3.52 -8.59
C SER A 135 11.63 -4.75 -7.99
N ARG A 136 10.82 -5.69 -7.49
CA ARG A 136 11.26 -6.99 -6.98
C ARG A 136 12.40 -6.88 -5.96
N SER A 137 12.25 -5.96 -5.00
CA SER A 137 13.24 -5.78 -3.96
C SER A 137 13.29 -6.96 -2.99
N ALA A 138 14.50 -7.26 -2.51
CA ALA A 138 14.75 -8.25 -1.47
C ALA A 138 15.75 -7.69 -0.46
N LEU A 139 15.38 -7.71 0.82
CA LEU A 139 16.29 -7.37 1.90
C LEU A 139 17.21 -8.55 2.18
N ARG A 140 18.52 -8.33 2.14
CA ARG A 140 19.58 -9.31 2.44
C ARG A 140 20.48 -8.77 3.53
N GLU A 141 21.35 -9.63 4.06
CA GLU A 141 22.36 -9.18 5.01
C GLU A 141 23.23 -8.09 4.39
N GLY A 142 23.18 -6.89 4.97
CA GLY A 142 23.99 -5.73 4.57
C GLY A 142 23.63 -5.07 3.23
N LYS A 143 22.52 -5.47 2.56
CA LYS A 143 22.10 -4.86 1.28
C LYS A 143 20.61 -5.04 0.94
N VAL A 144 20.12 -4.21 0.03
CA VAL A 144 18.88 -4.43 -0.70
C VAL A 144 19.22 -4.79 -2.14
N GLU A 145 18.70 -5.90 -2.63
CA GLU A 145 18.77 -6.27 -4.05
C GLU A 145 17.44 -5.92 -4.72
N ALA A 146 17.49 -5.36 -5.93
CA ALA A 146 16.28 -5.03 -6.69
C ALA A 146 16.53 -5.15 -8.19
N SER A 147 15.47 -5.37 -8.97
CA SER A 147 15.52 -5.19 -10.42
C SER A 147 15.37 -3.71 -10.75
N VAL A 148 16.10 -3.27 -11.79
CA VAL A 148 16.09 -1.88 -12.25
C VAL A 148 15.78 -1.85 -13.74
N ALA A 149 14.77 -1.06 -14.14
CA ALA A 149 14.53 -0.64 -15.51
C ALA A 149 15.08 0.77 -15.70
N ILE A 150 15.83 1.01 -16.79
CA ILE A 150 16.46 2.30 -17.07
C ILE A 150 15.87 2.86 -18.35
N SER A 151 15.40 4.11 -18.30
CA SER A 151 14.89 4.86 -19.45
C SER A 151 15.44 6.31 -19.46
N ILE A 152 15.25 7.02 -20.55
CA ILE A 152 15.54 8.46 -20.61
C ILE A 152 14.41 9.18 -19.88
N ASP A 153 14.77 10.10 -18.99
CA ASP A 153 13.78 10.88 -18.23
C ASP A 153 12.95 11.77 -19.16
N GLY A 154 11.62 11.70 -19.04
CA GLY A 154 10.68 12.47 -19.87
C GLY A 154 10.23 11.84 -21.18
N GLU A 155 10.77 10.69 -21.62
CA GLU A 155 10.32 10.05 -22.88
C GLU A 155 9.08 9.13 -22.71
N ASN A 156 8.75 8.69 -21.50
CA ASN A 156 7.67 7.71 -21.26
C ASN A 156 6.30 8.29 -20.91
N ASP A 157 6.14 9.60 -20.79
CA ASP A 157 4.84 10.22 -20.45
C ASP A 157 3.84 10.27 -21.64
N ASN A 158 4.27 9.89 -22.85
CA ASN A 158 3.46 9.99 -24.07
C ASN A 158 2.92 8.63 -24.60
N ALA A 159 3.05 7.52 -23.87
CA ALA A 159 2.69 6.19 -24.37
C ALA A 159 1.30 5.66 -23.94
N ASN A 160 0.50 6.45 -23.21
CA ASN A 160 -0.85 6.08 -22.79
C ASN A 160 -1.84 7.26 -22.96
N ASP A 161 -2.10 7.64 -24.20
CA ASP A 161 -3.33 8.32 -24.62
C ASP A 161 -4.18 7.38 -25.50
#